data_ad3b20fc242da0a81c66f06166166799
#
_entry.id   ad3b20fc242da0a81c66f06166166799
#
_cell.length_a   1.000
_cell.length_b   1.000
_cell.length_c   1.000
_cell.angle_alpha   90.00
_cell.angle_beta   90.00
_cell.angle_gamma   90.00
#
_symmetry.space_group_name_H-M   'P 1'
#
loop_
_entity.id
_entity.type
_entity.pdbx_description
1 polymer ?
#
loop_
_entity_poly.entity_id
_entity_poly.type
_entity_poly.pdbx_seq_one_letter_code
_entity_poly.pdbx_strand_id
1 'polypeptide(L)'
;VLYQKFETYSSLREMEDELIRFACSIRDEMNSAQTNSGMQVIDKVKDYVMRNYKNPEISLTSAAEFASVSTGYLSGLFKKEAGTNFVKYLTDVRMEKSMQLLRSTDMKTYEIAYETGFSNPHYFSVSFKKYTGMSPSEFRAKE
;
A
#
# COMPACT_ATOMS: atom_id res chain seq x y z
N VAL A 1 -9.84 -1.36 40.03
CA VAL A 1 -9.70 0.11 39.93
C VAL A 1 -11.02 0.77 39.53
N LEU A 2 -11.84 0.20 38.63
CA LEU A 2 -13.17 0.74 38.31
C LEU A 2 -14.16 0.65 39.47
N TYR A 3 -14.15 -0.46 40.20
CA TYR A 3 -15.06 -0.69 41.33
C TYR A 3 -14.92 0.32 42.47
N GLN A 4 -13.72 0.86 42.73
CA GLN A 4 -13.49 1.86 43.76
C GLN A 4 -14.00 3.26 43.41
N LYS A 5 -14.27 3.54 42.12
CA LYS A 5 -14.84 4.81 41.66
C LYS A 5 -16.35 4.88 41.78
N PHE A 6 -17.04 3.72 41.82
CA PHE A 6 -18.51 3.69 41.88
C PHE A 6 -19.10 4.25 43.17
N GLU A 7 -18.33 4.27 44.27
CA GLU A 7 -18.78 4.81 45.55
C GLU A 7 -18.70 6.35 45.65
N THR A 8 -18.14 7.01 44.63
CA THR A 8 -17.91 8.46 44.65
C THR A 8 -18.87 9.27 43.78
N TYR A 9 -19.80 8.62 43.04
CA TYR A 9 -20.75 9.33 42.18
C TYR A 9 -21.97 9.80 42.97
N SER A 10 -22.33 11.07 42.80
CA SER A 10 -23.47 11.71 43.46
C SER A 10 -24.79 11.46 42.75
N SER A 11 -24.79 10.95 41.52
CA SER A 11 -25.99 10.65 40.73
C SER A 11 -25.77 9.55 39.69
N LEU A 12 -26.87 8.86 39.31
CA LEU A 12 -26.89 7.88 38.21
C LEU A 12 -26.42 8.50 36.88
N ARG A 13 -26.70 9.77 36.66
CA ARG A 13 -26.31 10.49 35.43
C ARG A 13 -24.79 10.69 35.32
N GLU A 14 -24.13 10.97 36.43
CA GLU A 14 -22.66 11.04 36.48
C GLU A 14 -22.00 9.68 36.19
N MET A 15 -22.62 8.59 36.65
CA MET A 15 -22.16 7.23 36.33
C MET A 15 -22.34 6.90 34.84
N GLU A 16 -23.47 7.26 34.24
CA GLU A 16 -23.71 7.07 32.80
C GLU A 16 -22.70 7.84 31.97
N ASP A 17 -22.46 9.11 32.26
CA ASP A 17 -21.52 9.96 31.54
C ASP A 17 -20.08 9.44 31.64
N GLU A 18 -19.66 8.90 32.79
CA GLU A 18 -18.36 8.31 32.97
C GLU A 18 -18.20 6.97 32.23
N LEU A 19 -19.25 6.13 32.22
CA LEU A 19 -19.25 4.89 31.45
C LEU A 19 -19.17 5.14 29.95
N ILE A 20 -19.88 6.16 29.46
CA ILE A 20 -19.83 6.57 28.05
C ILE A 20 -18.42 7.06 27.72
N ARG A 21 -17.81 7.92 28.54
CA ARG A 21 -16.42 8.40 28.36
C ARG A 21 -15.42 7.25 28.34
N PHE A 22 -15.56 6.29 29.24
CA PHE A 22 -14.69 5.11 29.28
C PHE A 22 -14.86 4.22 28.07
N ALA A 23 -16.10 3.96 27.62
CA ALA A 23 -16.34 3.21 26.39
C ALA A 23 -15.78 3.91 25.15
N CYS A 24 -15.90 5.24 25.07
CA CYS A 24 -15.29 6.03 24.00
C CYS A 24 -13.76 5.95 24.02
N SER A 25 -13.12 6.04 25.20
CA SER A 25 -11.65 5.95 25.30
C SER A 25 -11.13 4.59 24.86
N ILE A 26 -11.80 3.49 25.26
CA ILE A 26 -11.44 2.13 24.80
C ILE A 26 -11.57 2.02 23.26
N ARG A 27 -12.69 2.52 22.72
CA ARG A 27 -12.88 2.51 21.26
C ARG A 27 -11.79 3.29 20.54
N ASP A 28 -11.40 4.45 21.04
CA ASP A 28 -10.39 5.29 20.43
C ASP A 28 -8.97 4.68 20.53
N GLU A 29 -8.66 4.02 21.65
CA GLU A 29 -7.44 3.21 21.81
C GLU A 29 -7.41 2.02 20.84
N MET A 30 -8.51 1.29 20.70
CA MET A 30 -8.62 0.16 19.76
C MET A 30 -8.48 0.63 18.31
N ASN A 31 -9.11 1.75 17.94
CA ASN A 31 -9.01 2.32 16.59
C ASN A 31 -7.58 2.80 16.28
N SER A 32 -6.90 3.44 17.23
CA SER A 32 -5.52 3.90 17.04
C SER A 32 -4.54 2.72 16.92
N ALA A 33 -4.71 1.66 17.72
CA ALA A 33 -3.91 0.44 17.62
C ALA A 33 -4.13 -0.28 16.28
N GLN A 34 -5.37 -0.34 15.81
CA GLN A 34 -5.72 -0.95 14.54
C GLN A 34 -5.21 -0.14 13.34
N THR A 35 -5.23 1.19 13.40
CA THR A 35 -4.67 2.09 12.39
C THR A 35 -3.16 1.94 12.31
N ASN A 36 -2.44 1.92 13.44
CA ASN A 36 -1.00 1.69 13.48
C ASN A 36 -0.63 0.31 12.91
N SER A 37 -1.39 -0.74 13.25
CA SER A 37 -1.18 -2.08 12.71
C SER A 37 -1.40 -2.12 11.18
N GLY A 38 -2.42 -1.43 10.68
CA GLY A 38 -2.70 -1.34 9.25
C GLY A 38 -1.59 -0.62 8.48
N MET A 39 -1.10 0.50 8.99
CA MET A 39 0.01 1.24 8.38
C MET A 39 1.29 0.39 8.35
N GLN A 40 1.62 -0.34 9.41
CA GLN A 40 2.76 -1.24 9.45
C GLN A 40 2.67 -2.36 8.39
N VAL A 41 1.47 -2.93 8.18
CA VAL A 41 1.24 -3.91 7.12
C VAL A 41 1.47 -3.30 5.75
N ILE A 42 0.96 -2.10 5.49
CA ILE A 42 1.16 -1.40 4.21
C ILE A 42 2.64 -1.09 3.96
N ASP A 43 3.35 -0.59 4.96
CA ASP A 43 4.79 -0.29 4.83
C ASP A 43 5.59 -1.56 4.55
N LYS A 44 5.29 -2.66 5.24
CA LYS A 44 5.89 -3.98 4.98
C LYS A 44 5.64 -4.46 3.55
N VAL A 45 4.43 -4.27 3.02
CA VAL A 45 4.07 -4.65 1.65
C VAL A 45 4.74 -3.72 0.62
N LYS A 46 4.83 -2.43 0.89
CA LYS A 46 5.57 -1.50 0.03
C LYS A 46 7.05 -1.88 -0.08
N ASP A 47 7.69 -2.20 1.03
CA ASP A 47 9.07 -2.69 1.05
C ASP A 47 9.23 -4.00 0.27
N TYR A 48 8.26 -4.93 0.41
CA TYR A 48 8.24 -6.16 -0.36
C TYR A 48 8.16 -5.89 -1.86
N VAL A 49 7.28 -4.98 -2.29
CA VAL A 49 7.17 -4.57 -3.70
C VAL A 49 8.47 -3.94 -4.19
N MET A 50 9.07 -3.04 -3.43
CA MET A 50 10.33 -2.38 -3.81
C MET A 50 11.50 -3.36 -3.99
N ARG A 51 11.53 -4.45 -3.26
CA ARG A 51 12.56 -5.50 -3.36
C ARG A 51 12.28 -6.51 -4.48
N ASN A 52 11.01 -6.68 -4.85
CA ASN A 52 10.57 -7.76 -5.73
C ASN A 52 9.88 -7.30 -7.02
N TYR A 53 9.79 -6.00 -7.32
CA TYR A 53 9.06 -5.48 -8.49
C TYR A 53 9.52 -6.07 -9.83
N LYS A 54 10.77 -6.52 -9.90
CA LYS A 54 11.35 -7.19 -11.09
C LYS A 54 10.76 -8.58 -11.35
N ASN A 55 10.24 -9.23 -10.32
CA ASN A 55 9.62 -10.54 -10.47
C ASN A 55 8.25 -10.39 -11.15
N PRO A 56 8.02 -10.97 -12.34
CA PRO A 56 6.73 -10.87 -13.03
C PRO A 56 5.59 -11.55 -12.28
N GLU A 57 5.88 -12.53 -11.42
CA GLU A 57 4.90 -13.32 -10.66
C GLU A 57 4.41 -12.64 -9.36
N ILE A 58 4.92 -11.45 -9.04
CA ILE A 58 4.45 -10.73 -7.85
C ILE A 58 2.97 -10.37 -7.97
N SER A 59 2.21 -10.70 -6.95
CA SER A 59 0.76 -10.56 -6.93
C SER A 59 0.26 -10.08 -5.56
N LEU A 60 -1.00 -9.68 -5.49
CA LEU A 60 -1.65 -9.35 -4.21
C LEU A 60 -1.59 -10.56 -3.25
N THR A 61 -1.72 -11.78 -3.77
CA THR A 61 -1.65 -13.02 -2.98
C THR A 61 -0.28 -13.19 -2.36
N SER A 62 0.80 -13.13 -3.16
CA SER A 62 2.16 -13.25 -2.64
C SER A 62 2.53 -12.14 -1.65
N ALA A 63 2.02 -10.93 -1.85
CA ALA A 63 2.22 -9.83 -0.93
C ALA A 63 1.45 -10.02 0.40
N ALA A 64 0.24 -10.56 0.36
CA ALA A 64 -0.56 -10.88 1.53
C ALA A 64 0.07 -12.02 2.36
N GLU A 65 0.55 -13.06 1.71
CA GLU A 65 1.32 -14.16 2.34
C GLU A 65 2.57 -13.61 3.03
N PHE A 66 3.35 -12.77 2.35
CA PHE A 66 4.53 -12.13 2.94
C PHE A 66 4.19 -11.31 4.18
N ALA A 67 3.09 -10.57 4.15
CA ALA A 67 2.63 -9.76 5.28
C ALA A 67 1.88 -10.56 6.35
N SER A 68 1.63 -11.86 6.14
CA SER A 68 0.86 -12.75 7.03
C SER A 68 -0.58 -12.27 7.26
N VAL A 69 -1.23 -11.80 6.21
CA VAL A 69 -2.63 -11.35 6.22
C VAL A 69 -3.43 -11.98 5.09
N SER A 70 -4.76 -11.91 5.15
CA SER A 70 -5.60 -12.36 4.03
C SER A 70 -5.54 -11.38 2.85
N THR A 71 -5.72 -11.90 1.64
CA THR A 71 -5.77 -11.08 0.41
C THR A 71 -6.91 -10.05 0.44
N GLY A 72 -8.07 -10.42 0.99
CA GLY A 72 -9.21 -9.53 1.15
C GLY A 72 -8.91 -8.37 2.10
N TYR A 73 -8.28 -8.66 3.23
CA TYR A 73 -7.86 -7.63 4.19
C TYR A 73 -6.82 -6.69 3.57
N LEU A 74 -5.78 -7.24 2.92
CA LEU A 74 -4.76 -6.42 2.26
C LEU A 74 -5.34 -5.54 1.16
N SER A 75 -6.26 -6.07 0.34
CA SER A 75 -6.93 -5.31 -0.72
C SER A 75 -7.70 -4.11 -0.18
N GLY A 76 -8.49 -4.31 0.88
CA GLY A 76 -9.23 -3.23 1.56
C GLY A 76 -8.31 -2.20 2.19
N LEU A 77 -7.25 -2.67 2.85
CA LEU A 77 -6.27 -1.83 3.52
C LEU A 77 -5.49 -0.96 2.51
N PHE A 78 -5.07 -1.54 1.38
CA PHE A 78 -4.39 -0.80 0.32
C PHE A 78 -5.25 0.34 -0.23
N LYS A 79 -6.54 0.07 -0.47
CA LYS A 79 -7.48 1.09 -0.94
C LYS A 79 -7.68 2.21 0.10
N LYS A 80 -7.76 1.84 1.38
CA LYS A 80 -7.99 2.78 2.48
C LYS A 80 -6.75 3.64 2.77
N GLU A 81 -5.58 3.02 2.94
CA GLU A 81 -4.38 3.68 3.44
C GLU A 81 -3.48 4.23 2.32
N ALA A 82 -3.43 3.55 1.14
CA ALA A 82 -2.62 3.97 0.00
C ALA A 82 -3.42 4.72 -1.08
N GLY A 83 -4.76 4.83 -0.94
CA GLY A 83 -5.64 5.50 -1.90
C GLY A 83 -5.71 4.83 -3.28
N THR A 84 -5.12 3.64 -3.43
CA THR A 84 -5.01 2.92 -4.69
C THR A 84 -5.11 1.41 -4.46
N ASN A 85 -5.22 0.61 -5.52
CA ASN A 85 -5.11 -0.84 -5.39
C ASN A 85 -3.66 -1.32 -5.57
N PHE A 86 -3.38 -2.54 -5.10
CA PHE A 86 -2.05 -3.14 -5.16
C PHE A 86 -1.47 -3.22 -6.57
N VAL A 87 -2.28 -3.63 -7.56
CA VAL A 87 -1.84 -3.79 -8.96
C VAL A 87 -1.43 -2.44 -9.55
N LYS A 88 -2.19 -1.40 -9.28
CA LYS A 88 -1.84 -0.04 -9.72
C LYS A 88 -0.56 0.43 -9.04
N TYR A 89 -0.42 0.24 -7.73
CA TYR A 89 0.80 0.60 -7.00
C TYR A 89 2.04 -0.11 -7.57
N LEU A 90 1.96 -1.43 -7.79
CA LEU A 90 3.05 -2.20 -8.40
C LEU A 90 3.39 -1.67 -9.80
N THR A 91 2.37 -1.35 -10.60
CA THR A 91 2.55 -0.79 -11.95
C THR A 91 3.24 0.57 -11.87
N ASP A 92 2.81 1.44 -10.98
CA ASP A 92 3.41 2.78 -10.78
C ASP A 92 4.89 2.65 -10.39
N VAL A 93 5.24 1.75 -9.47
CA VAL A 93 6.65 1.46 -9.10
C VAL A 93 7.47 0.99 -10.30
N ARG A 94 6.93 0.05 -11.08
CA ARG A 94 7.60 -0.46 -12.30
C ARG A 94 7.80 0.64 -13.34
N MET A 95 6.83 1.52 -13.54
CA MET A 95 6.93 2.66 -14.45
C MET A 95 7.99 3.67 -14.02
N GLU A 96 8.04 4.02 -12.74
CA GLU A 96 9.08 4.91 -12.20
C GLU A 96 10.48 4.32 -12.39
N LYS A 97 10.66 3.02 -12.13
CA LYS A 97 11.94 2.34 -12.38
C LYS A 97 12.28 2.29 -13.88
N SER A 98 11.29 2.09 -14.74
CA SER A 98 11.49 2.12 -16.19
C SER A 98 11.92 3.49 -16.69
N MET A 99 11.33 4.57 -16.19
CA MET A 99 11.77 5.94 -16.52
C MET A 99 13.21 6.20 -16.06
N GLN A 100 13.59 5.71 -14.86
CA GLN A 100 14.98 5.83 -14.41
C GLN A 100 15.96 5.10 -15.33
N LEU A 101 15.63 3.86 -15.74
CA LEU A 101 16.49 3.09 -16.65
C LEU A 101 16.57 3.70 -18.05
N LEU A 102 15.47 4.26 -18.56
CA LEU A 102 15.46 4.95 -19.86
C LEU A 102 16.37 6.17 -19.87
N ARG A 103 16.51 6.88 -18.74
CA ARG A 103 17.39 8.06 -18.60
C ARG A 103 18.85 7.71 -18.36
N SER A 104 19.11 6.65 -17.60
CA SER A 104 20.44 6.35 -17.08
C SER A 104 21.19 5.27 -17.84
N THR A 105 20.54 4.61 -18.82
CA THR A 105 21.13 3.47 -19.55
C THR A 105 20.80 3.48 -21.04
N ASP A 106 21.62 2.80 -21.85
CA ASP A 106 21.37 2.53 -23.25
C ASP A 106 20.59 1.23 -23.52
N MET A 107 20.01 0.63 -22.46
CA MET A 107 19.22 -0.60 -22.57
C MET A 107 18.10 -0.43 -23.57
N LYS A 108 17.85 -1.46 -24.37
CA LYS A 108 16.71 -1.47 -25.30
C LYS A 108 15.39 -1.51 -24.55
N THR A 109 14.34 -0.98 -25.15
CA THR A 109 13.00 -0.89 -24.51
C THR A 109 12.49 -2.23 -24.01
N TYR A 110 12.71 -3.33 -24.77
CA TYR A 110 12.30 -4.66 -24.35
C TYR A 110 13.11 -5.21 -23.16
N GLU A 111 14.40 -4.86 -23.07
CA GLU A 111 15.24 -5.22 -21.94
C GLU A 111 14.77 -4.52 -20.66
N ILE A 112 14.43 -3.23 -20.76
CA ILE A 112 13.84 -2.46 -19.65
C ILE A 112 12.50 -3.07 -19.21
N ALA A 113 11.66 -3.51 -20.17
CA ALA A 113 10.41 -4.18 -19.83
C ALA A 113 10.66 -5.41 -18.94
N TYR A 114 11.57 -6.30 -19.33
CA TYR A 114 11.90 -7.48 -18.54
C TYR A 114 12.57 -7.13 -17.21
N GLU A 115 13.51 -6.19 -17.23
CA GLU A 115 14.22 -5.74 -16.01
C GLU A 115 13.29 -5.10 -14.96
N THR A 116 12.17 -4.58 -15.40
CA THR A 116 11.15 -3.97 -14.54
C THR A 116 9.94 -4.86 -14.26
N GLY A 117 10.02 -6.15 -14.60
CA GLY A 117 9.04 -7.17 -14.21
C GLY A 117 7.86 -7.30 -15.17
N PHE A 118 7.94 -6.78 -16.39
CA PHE A 118 6.92 -7.02 -17.42
C PHE A 118 7.31 -8.24 -18.24
N SER A 119 6.45 -9.24 -18.27
CA SER A 119 6.64 -10.44 -19.11
C SER A 119 6.40 -10.19 -20.61
N ASN A 120 5.71 -9.11 -20.96
CA ASN A 120 5.37 -8.76 -22.33
C ASN A 120 5.80 -7.32 -22.65
N PRO A 121 6.83 -7.12 -23.53
CA PRO A 121 7.30 -5.79 -23.92
C PRO A 121 6.28 -4.92 -24.64
N HIS A 122 5.34 -5.53 -25.37
CA HIS A 122 4.27 -4.78 -26.04
C HIS A 122 3.30 -4.18 -24.99
N TYR A 123 2.89 -5.01 -24.04
CA TYR A 123 2.05 -4.54 -22.92
C TYR A 123 2.76 -3.44 -22.11
N PHE A 124 4.07 -3.61 -21.87
CA PHE A 124 4.90 -2.56 -21.26
C PHE A 124 4.79 -1.24 -22.01
N SER A 125 5.04 -1.25 -23.34
CA SER A 125 5.05 -0.03 -24.14
C SER A 125 3.70 0.70 -24.13
N VAL A 126 2.59 -0.06 -24.21
CA VAL A 126 1.23 0.50 -24.12
C VAL A 126 0.97 1.10 -22.74
N SER A 127 1.35 0.38 -21.68
CA SER A 127 1.19 0.84 -20.31
C SER A 127 2.05 2.07 -20.00
N PHE A 128 3.28 2.09 -20.49
CA PHE A 128 4.20 3.21 -20.35
C PHE A 128 3.66 4.48 -21.03
N LYS A 129 3.15 4.34 -22.26
CA LYS A 129 2.52 5.46 -22.96
C LYS A 129 1.27 5.97 -22.23
N LYS A 130 0.46 5.08 -21.67
CA LYS A 130 -0.71 5.45 -20.87
C LYS A 130 -0.30 6.19 -19.59
N TYR A 131 0.82 5.80 -18.98
CA TYR A 131 1.32 6.38 -17.72
C TYR A 131 1.99 7.75 -17.93
N THR A 132 2.84 7.87 -18.97
CA THR A 132 3.68 9.06 -19.22
C THR A 132 3.15 10.00 -20.30
N GLY A 133 2.20 9.55 -21.12
CA GLY A 133 1.73 10.25 -22.33
C GLY A 133 2.62 10.03 -23.56
N MET A 134 3.78 9.38 -23.43
CA MET A 134 4.78 9.17 -24.48
C MET A 134 5.19 7.70 -24.57
N SER A 135 5.58 7.25 -25.76
CA SER A 135 6.23 5.94 -25.89
C SER A 135 7.61 5.93 -25.19
N PRO A 136 8.13 4.77 -24.80
CA PRO A 136 9.48 4.69 -24.20
C PRO A 136 10.59 5.31 -25.06
N SER A 137 10.49 5.17 -26.39
CA SER A 137 11.46 5.75 -27.33
C SER A 137 11.35 7.28 -27.40
N GLU A 138 10.13 7.81 -27.45
CA GLU A 138 9.88 9.26 -27.39
C GLU A 138 10.36 9.86 -26.06
N PHE A 139 10.12 9.15 -24.96
CA PHE A 139 10.55 9.56 -23.63
C PHE A 139 12.07 9.67 -23.54
N ARG A 140 12.81 8.67 -24.05
CA ARG A 140 14.28 8.70 -24.10
C ARG A 140 14.82 9.83 -24.99
N ALA A 141 14.19 10.10 -26.13
CA ALA A 141 14.65 11.12 -27.07
C ALA A 141 14.44 12.56 -26.57
N LYS A 142 13.59 12.74 -25.57
CA LYS A 142 13.27 14.07 -25.00
C LYS A 142 14.20 14.49 -23.88
N GLU A 143 14.92 13.54 -23.30
CA GLU A 143 15.89 13.75 -22.20
C GLU A 143 17.29 14.07 -22.78
#